data_d6f409084c0f2d081b442137cb7c3454
#
_entry.id   d6f409084c0f2d081b442137cb7c3454
#
_cell.length_a   1.000
_cell.length_b   1.000
_cell.length_c   1.000
_cell.angle_alpha   90.00
_cell.angle_beta   90.00
_cell.angle_gamma   90.00
#
_symmetry.space_group_name_H-M   'P 1'
#
loop_
_entity.id
_entity.type
_entity.pdbx_description
1 polymer ?
#
loop_
_entity_poly.entity_id
_entity_poly.type
_entity_poly.pdbx_seq_one_letter_code
_entity_poly.pdbx_strand_id
1 'polypeptide(L)'
;QMPAFIVTLATMLIYRSFAQYFCQHVDKALIGGGSSVYKMANSQSSYQTLYNFGNGKVSTIPIVGLILIIMTLVFVYITTSTKYGKKVYAVGSNMKGAQMAGINTAVVKISVFVIAGALVGIGAFLWIAMNASADPATTGNSYEMYAIAAAVLGGISMSGGKGKCLGILFGAMSYTIIDKIIVSLKMDSLINNAIKGIILLIVIMVQIVGPQIKQKFKKTE
;
A
#
# COMPACT_ATOMS: atom_id res chain seq x y z
N GLN A 1 -26.79 0.75 -5.09
CA GLN A 1 -25.43 0.24 -4.77
C GLN A 1 -24.60 1.44 -4.33
N MET A 2 -24.04 1.37 -3.13
CA MET A 2 -23.13 2.44 -2.64
C MET A 2 -21.82 2.38 -3.42
N PRO A 3 -21.25 3.53 -3.83
CA PRO A 3 -19.93 3.58 -4.44
C PRO A 3 -18.86 3.06 -3.46
N ALA A 4 -18.00 2.16 -3.92
CA ALA A 4 -16.97 1.54 -3.09
C ALA A 4 -16.05 2.58 -2.44
N PHE A 5 -15.75 3.67 -3.14
CA PHE A 5 -14.93 4.77 -2.65
C PHE A 5 -15.51 5.43 -1.39
N ILE A 6 -16.82 5.70 -1.36
CA ILE A 6 -17.47 6.31 -0.18
C ILE A 6 -17.44 5.37 1.02
N VAL A 7 -17.67 4.08 0.79
CA VAL A 7 -17.63 3.08 1.86
C VAL A 7 -16.23 2.96 2.46
N THR A 8 -15.20 2.94 1.63
CA THR A 8 -13.81 2.84 2.12
C THR A 8 -13.35 4.09 2.87
N LEU A 9 -13.74 5.29 2.42
CA LEU A 9 -13.46 6.54 3.15
C LEU A 9 -14.18 6.59 4.51
N ALA A 10 -15.45 6.21 4.55
CA ALA A 10 -16.21 6.17 5.80
C ALA A 10 -15.58 5.19 6.80
N THR A 11 -15.20 3.99 6.32
CA THR A 11 -14.53 2.98 7.16
C THR A 11 -13.17 3.47 7.67
N MET A 12 -12.40 4.17 6.84
CA MET A 12 -11.13 4.79 7.25
C MET A 12 -11.32 5.78 8.39
N LEU A 13 -12.33 6.67 8.30
CA LEU A 13 -12.62 7.64 9.37
C LEU A 13 -13.04 6.95 10.67
N ILE A 14 -13.87 5.89 10.58
CA ILE A 14 -14.30 5.12 11.76
C ILE A 14 -13.08 4.48 12.44
N TYR A 15 -12.22 3.77 11.70
CA TYR A 15 -11.04 3.13 12.28
C TYR A 15 -10.05 4.15 12.86
N ARG A 16 -9.84 5.28 12.20
CA ARG A 16 -8.95 6.32 12.69
C ARG A 16 -9.47 6.95 13.99
N SER A 17 -10.77 7.29 14.04
CA SER A 17 -11.40 7.82 15.25
C SER A 17 -11.35 6.81 16.41
N PHE A 18 -11.63 5.54 16.12
CA PHE A 18 -11.56 4.48 17.11
C PHE A 18 -10.13 4.29 17.66
N ALA A 19 -9.13 4.29 16.78
CA ALA A 19 -7.73 4.19 17.19
C ALA A 19 -7.28 5.38 18.05
N GLN A 20 -7.69 6.60 17.70
CA GLN A 20 -7.41 7.80 18.50
C GLN A 20 -8.09 7.72 19.87
N TYR A 21 -9.37 7.36 19.90
CA TYR A 21 -10.12 7.18 21.15
C TYR A 21 -9.47 6.14 22.06
N PHE A 22 -9.09 5.00 21.49
CA PHE A 22 -8.41 3.94 22.22
C PHE A 22 -7.08 4.41 22.81
N CYS A 23 -6.24 5.10 22.03
CA CYS A 23 -4.96 5.63 22.50
C CYS A 23 -5.11 6.69 23.60
N GLN A 24 -6.19 7.47 23.61
CA GLN A 24 -6.44 8.46 24.66
C GLN A 24 -6.89 7.85 25.97
N HIS A 25 -7.50 6.67 25.95
CA HIS A 25 -8.09 6.02 27.11
C HIS A 25 -7.26 4.84 27.65
N VAL A 26 -6.19 4.45 26.95
CA VAL A 26 -5.25 3.43 27.46
C VAL A 26 -4.30 4.04 28.49
N ASP A 27 -3.98 3.27 29.51
CA ASP A 27 -3.17 3.69 30.65
C ASP A 27 -1.83 4.31 30.21
N LYS A 28 -1.53 5.50 30.72
CA LYS A 28 -0.32 6.28 30.38
C LYS A 28 0.98 5.53 30.66
N ALA A 29 0.97 4.56 31.58
CA ALA A 29 2.09 3.69 31.85
C ALA A 29 2.51 2.82 30.66
N LEU A 30 1.55 2.48 29.76
CA LEU A 30 1.80 1.69 28.56
C LEU A 30 2.21 2.54 27.36
N ILE A 31 1.95 3.86 27.39
CA ILE A 31 2.10 4.76 26.22
C ILE A 31 3.41 5.58 26.29
N GLY A 32 4.19 5.51 27.34
CA GLY A 32 5.49 6.20 27.40
C GLY A 32 5.46 7.72 27.19
N GLY A 33 4.45 8.40 27.74
CA GLY A 33 4.40 9.86 27.90
C GLY A 33 4.00 10.66 26.64
N GLY A 34 2.76 11.07 26.57
CA GLY A 34 2.19 11.98 25.57
C GLY A 34 0.86 11.45 25.05
N SER A 35 -0.15 12.27 25.11
CA SER A 35 -1.56 11.87 25.02
C SER A 35 -2.04 11.33 23.64
N SER A 36 -1.22 11.32 22.62
CA SER A 36 -1.66 10.92 21.27
C SER A 36 -0.74 9.93 20.54
N VAL A 37 0.47 9.68 21.05
CA VAL A 37 1.45 8.82 20.38
C VAL A 37 1.66 7.55 21.18
N TYR A 38 1.42 6.39 20.55
CA TYR A 38 1.72 5.10 21.13
C TYR A 38 3.21 4.82 21.00
N LYS A 39 3.93 4.74 22.14
CA LYS A 39 5.36 4.37 22.18
C LYS A 39 5.51 3.06 22.94
N MET A 40 6.33 2.17 22.43
CA MET A 40 6.66 0.95 23.14
C MET A 40 7.61 1.27 24.31
N ALA A 41 7.33 0.68 25.49
CA ALA A 41 8.13 0.91 26.68
C ALA A 41 9.52 0.26 26.54
N ASN A 42 10.59 1.05 26.62
CA ASN A 42 11.99 0.60 26.49
C ASN A 42 12.43 -0.37 27.59
N SER A 43 11.69 -0.44 28.68
CA SER A 43 12.00 -1.29 29.84
C SER A 43 11.60 -2.76 29.68
N GLN A 44 10.82 -3.10 28.67
CA GLN A 44 10.37 -4.48 28.46
C GLN A 44 11.28 -5.23 27.47
N SER A 45 11.72 -6.42 27.85
CA SER A 45 12.51 -7.34 27.04
C SER A 45 11.87 -7.64 25.67
N SER A 46 10.55 -7.78 25.63
CA SER A 46 9.76 -8.00 24.42
C SER A 46 9.89 -6.86 23.41
N TYR A 47 10.03 -5.62 23.88
CA TYR A 47 10.25 -4.44 23.03
C TYR A 47 11.58 -4.53 22.26
N GLN A 48 12.67 -4.84 22.98
CA GLN A 48 14.00 -4.96 22.36
C GLN A 48 14.05 -6.07 21.33
N THR A 49 13.38 -7.19 21.57
CA THR A 49 13.28 -8.29 20.62
C THR A 49 12.57 -7.85 19.35
N LEU A 50 11.43 -7.16 19.48
CA LEU A 50 10.66 -6.66 18.34
C LEU A 50 11.42 -5.58 17.55
N TYR A 51 12.07 -4.66 18.26
CA TYR A 51 12.90 -3.61 17.65
C TYR A 51 14.11 -4.19 16.91
N ASN A 52 14.78 -5.16 17.51
CA ASN A 52 15.89 -5.88 16.90
C ASN A 52 15.45 -6.68 15.66
N PHE A 53 14.24 -7.25 15.68
CA PHE A 53 13.65 -7.88 14.51
C PHE A 53 13.39 -6.87 13.39
N GLY A 54 12.73 -5.74 13.68
CA GLY A 54 12.39 -4.71 12.69
C GLY A 54 13.60 -4.00 12.08
N ASN A 55 14.66 -3.79 12.88
CA ASN A 55 15.88 -3.11 12.45
C ASN A 55 17.05 -4.09 12.19
N GLY A 56 16.81 -5.39 12.36
CA GLY A 56 17.80 -6.43 12.14
C GLY A 56 18.23 -6.52 10.68
N LYS A 57 19.45 -6.99 10.50
CA LYS A 57 20.03 -7.23 9.16
C LYS A 57 20.53 -8.67 9.09
N VAL A 58 20.27 -9.33 7.97
CA VAL A 58 20.91 -10.58 7.62
C VAL A 58 22.01 -10.24 6.60
N SER A 59 23.26 -10.27 7.06
CA SER A 59 24.41 -9.72 6.33
C SER A 59 24.22 -8.22 6.06
N THR A 60 23.97 -7.81 4.83
CA THR A 60 23.80 -6.40 4.43
C THR A 60 22.32 -6.03 4.22
N ILE A 61 21.42 -7.02 4.11
CA ILE A 61 20.01 -6.80 3.75
C ILE A 61 19.16 -6.67 5.02
N PRO A 62 18.31 -5.62 5.15
CA PRO A 62 17.36 -5.51 6.25
C PRO A 62 16.34 -6.67 6.22
N ILE A 63 15.98 -7.22 7.38
CA ILE A 63 14.99 -8.31 7.49
C ILE A 63 13.65 -7.91 6.84
N VAL A 64 13.22 -6.67 7.04
CA VAL A 64 11.98 -6.16 6.44
C VAL A 64 12.06 -6.16 4.90
N GLY A 65 13.22 -5.85 4.32
CA GLY A 65 13.44 -5.94 2.88
C GLY A 65 13.37 -7.37 2.36
N LEU A 66 13.90 -8.35 3.12
CA LEU A 66 13.77 -9.78 2.81
C LEU A 66 12.30 -10.23 2.82
N ILE A 67 11.54 -9.83 3.84
CA ILE A 67 10.10 -10.12 3.93
C ILE A 67 9.36 -9.54 2.70
N LEU A 68 9.67 -8.32 2.29
CA LEU A 68 9.08 -7.69 1.10
C LEU A 68 9.35 -8.51 -0.16
N ILE A 69 10.59 -8.95 -0.36
CA ILE A 69 10.98 -9.77 -1.52
C ILE A 69 10.23 -11.11 -1.51
N ILE A 70 10.21 -11.81 -0.38
CA ILE A 70 9.51 -13.09 -0.23
C ILE A 70 8.01 -12.92 -0.52
N MET A 71 7.37 -11.91 0.07
CA MET A 71 5.95 -11.61 -0.18
C MET A 71 5.69 -11.30 -1.65
N THR A 72 6.56 -10.53 -2.30
CA THR A 72 6.45 -10.24 -3.73
C THR A 72 6.52 -11.51 -4.55
N LEU A 73 7.47 -12.41 -4.29
CA LEU A 73 7.60 -13.69 -5.00
C LEU A 73 6.36 -14.57 -4.82
N VAL A 74 5.84 -14.65 -3.60
CA VAL A 74 4.60 -15.39 -3.31
C VAL A 74 3.43 -14.83 -4.12
N PHE A 75 3.25 -13.50 -4.17
CA PHE A 75 2.16 -12.89 -4.93
C PHE A 75 2.39 -12.96 -6.44
N VAL A 76 3.61 -12.91 -6.92
CA VAL A 76 3.93 -13.20 -8.33
C VAL A 76 3.49 -14.62 -8.68
N TYR A 77 3.83 -15.61 -7.85
CA TYR A 77 3.40 -17.00 -8.07
C TYR A 77 1.87 -17.13 -8.04
N ILE A 78 1.20 -16.56 -7.04
CA ILE A 78 -0.26 -16.58 -6.91
C ILE A 78 -0.92 -15.97 -8.16
N THR A 79 -0.47 -14.81 -8.60
CA THR A 79 -1.10 -14.07 -9.69
C THR A 79 -0.83 -14.67 -11.06
N THR A 80 0.34 -15.28 -11.30
CA THR A 80 0.71 -15.84 -12.60
C THR A 80 0.35 -17.30 -12.76
N SER A 81 0.55 -18.11 -11.72
CA SER A 81 0.52 -19.58 -11.83
C SER A 81 -0.76 -20.21 -11.29
N THR A 82 -1.55 -19.50 -10.45
CA THR A 82 -2.74 -20.09 -9.83
C THR A 82 -4.04 -19.81 -10.57
N LYS A 83 -5.01 -20.71 -10.39
CA LYS A 83 -6.41 -20.50 -10.87
C LYS A 83 -7.04 -19.26 -10.21
N TYR A 84 -6.65 -18.94 -8.97
CA TYR A 84 -7.13 -17.78 -8.24
C TYR A 84 -6.69 -16.47 -8.91
N GLY A 85 -5.40 -16.33 -9.22
CA GLY A 85 -4.88 -15.17 -9.93
C GLY A 85 -5.58 -14.92 -11.27
N LYS A 86 -5.79 -16.00 -12.06
CA LYS A 86 -6.55 -15.92 -13.32
C LYS A 86 -7.98 -15.41 -13.11
N LYS A 87 -8.68 -15.85 -12.05
CA LYS A 87 -10.02 -15.35 -11.70
C LYS A 87 -10.01 -13.88 -11.33
N VAL A 88 -9.00 -13.43 -10.55
CA VAL A 88 -8.85 -12.02 -10.16
C VAL A 88 -8.66 -11.13 -11.40
N TYR A 89 -7.78 -11.51 -12.33
CA TYR A 89 -7.60 -10.78 -13.59
C TYR A 89 -8.86 -10.79 -14.46
N ALA A 90 -9.56 -11.89 -14.58
CA ALA A 90 -10.81 -12.01 -15.35
C ALA A 90 -11.91 -11.09 -14.78
N VAL A 91 -12.10 -11.09 -13.46
CA VAL A 91 -13.08 -10.21 -12.80
C VAL A 91 -12.71 -8.74 -12.94
N GLY A 92 -11.40 -8.42 -12.84
CA GLY A 92 -10.89 -7.06 -13.03
C GLY A 92 -11.03 -6.55 -14.47
N SER A 93 -10.89 -7.43 -15.46
CA SER A 93 -10.98 -7.08 -16.87
C SER A 93 -12.45 -6.89 -17.35
N ASN A 94 -13.32 -7.85 -17.04
CA ASN A 94 -14.73 -7.78 -17.38
C ASN A 94 -15.56 -8.59 -16.37
N MET A 95 -16.18 -7.89 -15.42
CA MET A 95 -16.95 -8.50 -14.37
C MET A 95 -18.17 -9.28 -14.88
N LYS A 96 -18.89 -8.76 -15.89
CA LYS A 96 -20.05 -9.43 -16.49
C LYS A 96 -19.64 -10.69 -17.25
N GLY A 97 -18.56 -10.61 -18.04
CA GLY A 97 -18.00 -11.76 -18.75
C GLY A 97 -17.52 -12.86 -17.79
N ALA A 98 -16.89 -12.48 -16.68
CA ALA A 98 -16.47 -13.43 -15.65
C ALA A 98 -17.65 -14.13 -14.97
N GLN A 99 -18.76 -13.41 -14.72
CA GLN A 99 -20.01 -14.03 -14.21
C GLN A 99 -20.63 -15.03 -15.18
N MET A 100 -20.67 -14.67 -16.48
CA MET A 100 -21.18 -15.60 -17.52
C MET A 100 -20.29 -16.84 -17.68
N ALA A 101 -19.00 -16.73 -17.37
CA ALA A 101 -18.06 -17.86 -17.30
C ALA A 101 -18.15 -18.67 -15.98
N GLY A 102 -19.16 -18.41 -15.13
CA GLY A 102 -19.39 -19.15 -13.89
C GLY A 102 -18.48 -18.74 -12.72
N ILE A 103 -17.77 -17.60 -12.82
CA ILE A 103 -16.92 -17.11 -11.73
C ILE A 103 -17.79 -16.33 -10.73
N ASN A 104 -17.79 -16.75 -9.47
CA ASN A 104 -18.43 -15.98 -8.41
C ASN A 104 -17.63 -14.71 -8.09
N THR A 105 -18.03 -13.60 -8.70
CA THR A 105 -17.33 -12.31 -8.60
C THR A 105 -17.39 -11.70 -7.21
N ALA A 106 -18.45 -12.01 -6.42
CA ALA A 106 -18.57 -11.52 -5.04
C ALA A 106 -17.50 -12.15 -4.15
N VAL A 107 -17.32 -13.46 -4.22
CA VAL A 107 -16.30 -14.18 -3.46
C VAL A 107 -14.89 -13.70 -3.84
N VAL A 108 -14.62 -13.50 -5.15
CA VAL A 108 -13.33 -13.00 -5.61
C VAL A 108 -13.07 -11.59 -5.06
N LYS A 109 -14.05 -10.70 -5.08
CA LYS A 109 -13.88 -9.34 -4.52
C LYS A 109 -13.62 -9.39 -3.02
N ILE A 110 -14.43 -10.13 -2.26
CA ILE A 110 -14.25 -10.26 -0.80
C ILE A 110 -12.85 -10.80 -0.49
N SER A 111 -12.40 -11.86 -1.17
CA SER A 111 -11.10 -12.45 -0.93
C SER A 111 -9.93 -11.48 -1.20
N VAL A 112 -10.04 -10.64 -2.24
CA VAL A 112 -9.03 -9.60 -2.54
C VAL A 112 -8.96 -8.58 -1.40
N PHE A 113 -10.10 -8.11 -0.88
CA PHE A 113 -10.13 -7.18 0.26
C PHE A 113 -9.59 -7.81 1.54
N VAL A 114 -9.91 -9.09 1.81
CA VAL A 114 -9.36 -9.81 2.96
C VAL A 114 -7.85 -9.95 2.87
N ILE A 115 -7.32 -10.32 1.70
CA ILE A 115 -5.88 -10.42 1.46
C ILE A 115 -5.22 -9.04 1.62
N ALA A 116 -5.81 -7.99 1.05
CA ALA A 116 -5.30 -6.63 1.18
C ALA A 116 -5.24 -6.20 2.66
N GLY A 117 -6.31 -6.46 3.44
CA GLY A 117 -6.33 -6.17 4.87
C GLY A 117 -5.26 -6.93 5.66
N ALA A 118 -5.05 -8.22 5.35
CA ALA A 118 -3.99 -9.01 5.97
C ALA A 118 -2.59 -8.44 5.66
N LEU A 119 -2.34 -8.03 4.41
CA LEU A 119 -1.06 -7.40 4.02
C LEU A 119 -0.85 -6.05 4.72
N VAL A 120 -1.90 -5.24 4.86
CA VAL A 120 -1.84 -3.98 5.60
C VAL A 120 -1.52 -4.25 7.08
N GLY A 121 -2.12 -5.29 7.68
CA GLY A 121 -1.80 -5.71 9.05
C GLY A 121 -0.33 -6.10 9.23
N ILE A 122 0.23 -6.88 8.31
CA ILE A 122 1.67 -7.22 8.29
C ILE A 122 2.51 -5.95 8.14
N GLY A 123 2.14 -5.05 7.22
CA GLY A 123 2.83 -3.78 7.02
C GLY A 123 2.83 -2.90 8.28
N ALA A 124 1.69 -2.80 8.97
CA ALA A 124 1.56 -2.06 10.22
C ALA A 124 2.43 -2.66 11.34
N PHE A 125 2.45 -3.98 11.46
CA PHE A 125 3.33 -4.68 12.41
C PHE A 125 4.81 -4.38 12.14
N LEU A 126 5.25 -4.47 10.90
CA LEU A 126 6.63 -4.16 10.51
C LEU A 126 6.97 -2.67 10.73
N TRP A 127 6.01 -1.77 10.48
CA TRP A 127 6.17 -0.36 10.77
C TRP A 127 6.44 -0.09 12.26
N ILE A 128 5.63 -0.69 13.14
CA ILE A 128 5.80 -0.56 14.60
C ILE A 128 7.13 -1.18 15.03
N ALA A 129 7.50 -2.33 14.48
CA ALA A 129 8.77 -2.98 14.78
C ALA A 129 9.99 -2.10 14.43
N MET A 130 9.90 -1.33 13.33
CA MET A 130 10.98 -0.43 12.91
C MET A 130 11.02 0.88 13.68
N ASN A 131 9.86 1.49 13.94
CA ASN A 131 9.77 2.86 14.46
C ASN A 131 9.50 2.92 15.97
N ALA A 132 9.09 1.81 16.57
CA ALA A 132 8.76 1.69 18.01
C ALA A 132 7.67 2.67 18.49
N SER A 133 7.04 3.39 17.62
CA SER A 133 5.97 4.34 17.94
C SER A 133 5.01 4.49 16.77
N ALA A 134 3.76 4.78 17.08
CA ALA A 134 2.73 5.11 16.10
C ALA A 134 1.82 6.19 16.67
N ASP A 135 1.50 7.18 15.84
CA ASP A 135 0.49 8.20 16.14
C ASP A 135 -0.74 7.91 15.28
N PRO A 136 -1.89 7.56 15.87
CA PRO A 136 -3.11 7.28 15.14
C PRO A 136 -3.61 8.46 14.28
N ALA A 137 -3.23 9.69 14.62
CA ALA A 137 -3.63 10.86 13.86
C ALA A 137 -2.82 11.03 12.57
N THR A 138 -1.52 10.77 12.61
CA THR A 138 -0.59 11.13 11.53
C THR A 138 0.03 9.91 10.83
N THR A 139 0.24 8.80 11.55
CA THR A 139 0.84 7.60 10.94
C THR A 139 -0.08 7.03 9.87
N GLY A 140 0.48 6.74 8.70
CA GLY A 140 -0.26 6.21 7.57
C GLY A 140 -1.15 7.22 6.85
N ASN A 141 -1.07 8.50 7.17
CA ASN A 141 -1.86 9.52 6.46
C ASN A 141 -1.42 9.60 4.99
N SER A 142 -2.40 9.56 4.09
CA SER A 142 -2.20 9.58 2.63
C SER A 142 -1.45 8.36 2.04
N TYR A 143 -1.21 7.29 2.82
CA TYR A 143 -0.54 6.09 2.32
C TYR A 143 -1.34 5.38 1.23
N GLU A 144 -2.67 5.49 1.24
CA GLU A 144 -3.54 5.02 0.16
C GLU A 144 -3.19 5.67 -1.18
N MET A 145 -2.92 6.98 -1.18
CA MET A 145 -2.53 7.70 -2.40
C MET A 145 -1.13 7.27 -2.87
N TYR A 146 -0.20 7.07 -1.95
CA TYR A 146 1.16 6.61 -2.27
C TYR A 146 1.15 5.18 -2.81
N ALA A 147 0.31 4.30 -2.25
CA ALA A 147 0.14 2.94 -2.74
C ALA A 147 -0.44 2.90 -4.17
N ILE A 148 -1.44 3.74 -4.45
CA ILE A 148 -2.01 3.89 -5.79
C ILE A 148 -0.94 4.42 -6.75
N ALA A 149 -0.20 5.46 -6.38
CA ALA A 149 0.88 6.02 -7.18
C ALA A 149 1.94 4.96 -7.52
N ALA A 150 2.39 4.21 -6.54
CA ALA A 150 3.35 3.12 -6.72
C ALA A 150 2.82 2.02 -7.64
N ALA A 151 1.55 1.63 -7.50
CA ALA A 151 0.93 0.63 -8.36
C ALA A 151 0.83 1.12 -9.82
N VAL A 152 0.45 2.38 -10.02
CA VAL A 152 0.34 3.00 -11.34
C VAL A 152 1.72 3.14 -12.00
N LEU A 153 2.73 3.63 -11.25
CA LEU A 153 4.14 3.64 -11.69
C LEU A 153 4.63 2.24 -12.06
N GLY A 154 4.18 1.22 -11.33
CA GLY A 154 4.46 -0.18 -11.60
C GLY A 154 3.71 -0.76 -12.82
N GLY A 155 2.90 0.04 -13.52
CA GLY A 155 2.17 -0.38 -14.72
C GLY A 155 0.88 -1.15 -14.45
N ILE A 156 0.29 -1.02 -13.26
CA ILE A 156 -1.05 -1.55 -12.98
C ILE A 156 -2.10 -0.63 -13.59
N SER A 157 -3.01 -1.21 -14.38
CA SER A 157 -4.08 -0.45 -15.00
C SER A 157 -5.15 -0.03 -13.99
N MET A 158 -5.47 1.26 -13.95
CA MET A 158 -6.59 1.81 -13.16
C MET A 158 -7.96 1.24 -13.58
N SER A 159 -8.10 0.82 -14.84
CA SER A 159 -9.32 0.18 -15.35
C SER A 159 -9.45 -1.28 -14.93
N GLY A 160 -8.44 -1.86 -14.26
CA GLY A 160 -8.42 -3.24 -13.80
C GLY A 160 -8.00 -4.28 -14.85
N GLY A 161 -7.79 -5.50 -14.41
CA GLY A 161 -7.52 -6.67 -15.25
C GLY A 161 -6.17 -6.72 -15.95
N LYS A 162 -5.32 -5.71 -15.79
CA LYS A 162 -3.99 -5.64 -16.41
C LYS A 162 -2.94 -5.12 -15.45
N GLY A 163 -1.76 -5.73 -15.48
CA GLY A 163 -0.60 -5.34 -14.69
C GLY A 163 0.19 -6.57 -14.24
N LYS A 164 1.40 -6.35 -13.72
CA LYS A 164 2.27 -7.40 -13.21
C LYS A 164 2.64 -7.10 -11.75
N CYS A 165 2.60 -8.10 -10.90
CA CYS A 165 2.93 -7.94 -9.48
C CYS A 165 4.38 -7.43 -9.27
N LEU A 166 5.35 -7.91 -10.06
CA LEU A 166 6.71 -7.37 -10.06
C LEU A 166 6.78 -5.88 -10.38
N GLY A 167 5.89 -5.39 -11.24
CA GLY A 167 5.81 -3.96 -11.55
C GLY A 167 5.52 -3.12 -10.30
N ILE A 168 4.68 -3.60 -9.38
CA ILE A 168 4.36 -2.90 -8.14
C ILE A 168 5.61 -2.72 -7.27
N LEU A 169 6.47 -3.74 -7.18
CA LEU A 169 7.73 -3.65 -6.44
C LEU A 169 8.62 -2.53 -7.00
N PHE A 170 8.84 -2.52 -8.32
CA PHE A 170 9.63 -1.47 -8.96
C PHE A 170 8.97 -0.09 -8.86
N GLY A 171 7.65 -0.02 -8.98
CA GLY A 171 6.90 1.22 -8.78
C GLY A 171 7.03 1.78 -7.36
N ALA A 172 6.93 0.92 -6.35
CA ALA A 172 7.11 1.30 -4.95
C ALA A 172 8.57 1.76 -4.68
N MET A 173 9.56 1.05 -5.21
CA MET A 173 10.97 1.46 -5.11
C MET A 173 11.21 2.81 -5.77
N SER A 174 10.72 3.02 -6.98
CA SER A 174 10.84 4.29 -7.71
C SER A 174 10.20 5.44 -6.93
N TYR A 175 8.99 5.23 -6.41
CA TYR A 175 8.30 6.23 -5.59
C TYR A 175 9.08 6.57 -4.32
N THR A 176 9.61 5.56 -3.63
CA THR A 176 10.40 5.75 -2.41
C THR A 176 11.72 6.48 -2.69
N ILE A 177 12.37 6.19 -3.82
CA ILE A 177 13.59 6.90 -4.25
C ILE A 177 13.29 8.37 -4.50
N ILE A 178 12.21 8.68 -5.21
CA ILE A 178 11.76 10.07 -5.45
C ILE A 178 11.53 10.79 -4.11
N ASP A 179 10.82 10.15 -3.17
CA ASP A 179 10.59 10.71 -1.83
C ASP A 179 11.90 11.02 -1.10
N LYS A 180 12.85 10.09 -1.12
CA LYS A 180 14.16 10.26 -0.48
C LYS A 180 14.99 11.38 -1.13
N ILE A 181 14.94 11.53 -2.44
CA ILE A 181 15.61 12.63 -3.15
C ILE A 181 15.05 13.98 -2.70
N ILE A 182 13.72 14.12 -2.66
CA ILE A 182 13.07 15.38 -2.25
C ILE A 182 13.42 15.73 -0.80
N VAL A 183 13.39 14.75 0.10
CA VAL A 183 13.79 14.95 1.50
C VAL A 183 15.27 15.32 1.63
N SER A 184 16.14 14.73 0.82
CA SER A 184 17.59 15.04 0.80
C SER A 184 17.87 16.47 0.36
N LEU A 185 17.02 17.05 -0.48
CA LEU A 185 17.12 18.47 -0.90
C LEU A 185 16.69 19.44 0.22
N LYS A 186 16.33 18.96 1.41
CA LYS A 186 15.88 19.75 2.56
C LYS A 186 14.72 20.71 2.23
N MET A 187 13.86 20.32 1.30
CA MET A 187 12.68 21.09 0.94
C MET A 187 11.64 21.05 2.05
N ASP A 188 10.84 22.10 2.16
CA ASP A 188 9.75 22.16 3.11
C ASP A 188 8.77 21.00 2.89
N SER A 189 8.23 20.46 3.99
CA SER A 189 7.27 19.35 3.99
C SER A 189 6.03 19.64 3.12
N LEU A 190 5.58 20.88 3.07
CA LEU A 190 4.46 21.31 2.23
C LEU A 190 4.79 21.21 0.74
N ILE A 191 5.99 21.63 0.35
CA ILE A 191 6.48 21.53 -1.04
C ILE A 191 6.67 20.06 -1.44
N ASN A 192 7.15 19.23 -0.53
CA ASN A 192 7.28 17.80 -0.75
C ASN A 192 5.94 17.15 -1.13
N ASN A 193 4.88 17.45 -0.39
CA ASN A 193 3.54 16.92 -0.70
C ASN A 193 2.98 17.44 -2.04
N ALA A 194 3.23 18.69 -2.39
CA ALA A 194 2.84 19.26 -3.68
C ALA A 194 3.56 18.55 -4.84
N ILE A 195 4.87 18.33 -4.73
CA ILE A 195 5.67 17.63 -5.76
C ILE A 195 5.16 16.18 -5.92
N LYS A 196 4.88 15.47 -4.84
CA LYS A 196 4.31 14.11 -4.89
C LYS A 196 2.98 14.09 -5.63
N GLY A 197 2.11 15.08 -5.35
CA GLY A 197 0.83 15.24 -6.05
C GLY A 197 1.01 15.48 -7.56
N ILE A 198 1.93 16.35 -7.95
CA ILE A 198 2.24 16.63 -9.36
C ILE A 198 2.79 15.38 -10.05
N ILE A 199 3.73 14.68 -9.44
CA ILE A 199 4.28 13.42 -9.99
C ILE A 199 3.17 12.40 -10.21
N LEU A 200 2.29 12.22 -9.22
CA LEU A 200 1.14 11.31 -9.33
C LEU A 200 0.24 11.69 -10.52
N LEU A 201 -0.07 12.97 -10.68
CA LEU A 201 -0.91 13.47 -11.76
C LEU A 201 -0.26 13.21 -13.13
N ILE A 202 1.03 13.52 -13.30
CA ILE A 202 1.77 13.26 -14.54
C ILE A 202 1.75 11.78 -14.87
N VAL A 203 2.02 10.90 -13.91
CA VAL A 203 2.06 9.45 -14.11
C VAL A 203 0.69 8.91 -14.55
N ILE A 204 -0.39 9.38 -13.93
CA ILE A 204 -1.75 9.00 -14.32
C ILE A 204 -2.08 9.50 -15.72
N MET A 205 -1.72 10.74 -16.04
CA MET A 205 -1.91 11.29 -17.39
C MET A 205 -1.18 10.46 -18.46
N VAL A 206 0.08 10.13 -18.23
CA VAL A 206 0.87 9.29 -19.15
C VAL A 206 0.24 7.91 -19.30
N GLN A 207 -0.27 7.31 -18.23
CA GLN A 207 -0.90 5.99 -18.30
C GLN A 207 -2.24 6.01 -19.07
N ILE A 208 -3.03 7.07 -18.97
CA ILE A 208 -4.33 7.18 -19.64
C ILE A 208 -4.15 7.62 -21.09
N VAL A 209 -3.35 8.64 -21.34
CA VAL A 209 -3.20 9.28 -22.65
C VAL A 209 -2.22 8.54 -23.55
N GLY A 210 -1.18 7.93 -22.97
CA GLY A 210 -0.15 7.19 -23.71
C GLY A 210 -0.69 6.12 -24.66
N PRO A 211 -1.58 5.20 -24.22
CA PRO A 211 -2.20 4.21 -25.11
C PRO A 211 -3.07 4.83 -26.21
N GLN A 212 -3.75 5.95 -25.92
CA GLN A 212 -4.61 6.64 -26.88
C GLN A 212 -3.78 7.28 -28.00
N ILE A 213 -2.67 7.93 -27.64
CA ILE A 213 -1.72 8.51 -28.59
C ILE A 213 -1.14 7.40 -29.49
N LYS A 214 -0.68 6.30 -28.88
CA LYS A 214 -0.12 5.17 -29.64
C LYS A 214 -1.12 4.55 -30.62
N GLN A 215 -2.41 4.49 -30.27
CA GLN A 215 -3.46 4.01 -31.18
C GLN A 215 -3.74 4.98 -32.32
N LYS A 216 -3.65 6.30 -32.06
CA LYS A 216 -3.82 7.32 -33.12
C LYS A 216 -2.69 7.23 -34.15
N PHE A 217 -1.45 7.12 -33.73
CA PHE A 217 -0.30 6.98 -34.63
C PHE A 217 -0.35 5.69 -35.45
N LYS A 218 -0.85 4.58 -34.90
CA LYS A 218 -0.97 3.30 -35.61
C LYS A 218 -2.13 3.24 -36.60
N LYS A 219 -3.06 4.19 -36.58
CA LYS A 219 -4.15 4.31 -37.55
C LYS A 219 -3.78 5.22 -38.74
N THR A 220 -2.65 5.91 -38.68
CA THR A 220 -2.19 6.86 -39.71
C THR A 220 -1.08 6.24 -40.58
N GLU A 221 -0.58 5.05 -40.22
CA GLU A 221 0.19 4.15 -41.09
C GLU A 221 -0.73 3.06 -41.71
#